data_fb324947f2050088a37ee9a3a59b258c
#
_entry.id   fb324947f2050088a37ee9a3a59b258c
#
_cell.length_a   1.000
_cell.length_b   1.000
_cell.length_c   1.000
_cell.angle_alpha   90.00
_cell.angle_beta   90.00
_cell.angle_gamma   90.00
#
_symmetry.space_group_name_H-M   'P 1'
#
loop_
_entity.id
_entity.type
_entity.pdbx_description
1 polymer ?
#
loop_
_entity_poly.entity_id
_entity_poly.type
_entity_poly.pdbx_seq_one_letter_code
_entity_poly.pdbx_strand_id
1 'polypeptide(L)'
;DQRLSRGLGDVYKRQKLDDEGPYVDITGTVDDIRQEQVIEYDSIYHRNEPIFHALIPAGVEHMTLMGMPRAPTIKTAVSEVVTCTDVYLTDGGSGWLSSVVQIIPENSGDSMRAIEAALDGHKSMKQVIVVDTDIDVTNSTRVEWALMTRWQPDKDTLILSDQKGSSLDPSRSPDGTTSKIGIDATIDPGVDRSPFESVL
;
A
#
# COMPACT_ATOMS: atom_id res chain seq x y z
N ASP A 1 -29.85 6.27 15.84
CA ASP A 1 -29.66 5.85 14.44
C ASP A 1 -29.32 4.38 14.40
N GLN A 2 -30.34 3.57 14.07
CA GLN A 2 -30.15 2.11 14.00
C GLN A 2 -29.71 1.76 12.58
N ARG A 3 -28.43 1.60 12.36
CA ARG A 3 -27.96 0.91 11.17
C ARG A 3 -27.99 -0.59 11.44
N LEU A 4 -29.03 -1.21 10.93
CA LEU A 4 -29.08 -2.67 10.85
C LEU A 4 -28.09 -3.11 9.75
N SER A 5 -27.10 -3.90 10.10
CA SER A 5 -26.29 -4.61 9.11
C SER A 5 -27.22 -5.56 8.35
N ARG A 6 -27.16 -5.51 7.01
CA ARG A 6 -27.89 -6.45 6.16
C ARG A 6 -26.96 -7.62 5.87
N GLY A 7 -27.24 -8.72 6.46
CA GLY A 7 -26.46 -9.93 6.32
C GLY A 7 -26.58 -10.78 7.57
N LEU A 8 -25.64 -11.62 7.86
CA LEU A 8 -25.50 -12.31 9.14
C LEU A 8 -25.26 -11.23 10.22
N GLY A 9 -26.37 -10.68 10.73
CA GLY A 9 -26.39 -9.39 11.36
C GLY A 9 -25.80 -9.39 12.74
N ASP A 10 -24.73 -8.62 12.92
CA ASP A 10 -24.23 -8.22 14.21
C ASP A 10 -24.84 -6.89 14.62
N VAL A 11 -25.36 -6.82 15.85
CA VAL A 11 -25.81 -5.58 16.44
C VAL A 11 -24.61 -4.92 17.13
N TYR A 12 -23.95 -3.99 16.44
CA TYR A 12 -22.75 -3.31 16.93
C TYR A 12 -22.95 -2.35 18.12
N LYS A 13 -24.16 -2.17 18.61
CA LYS A 13 -24.40 -1.25 19.72
C LYS A 13 -24.15 -1.92 21.07
N ARG A 14 -23.12 -1.44 21.78
CA ARG A 14 -22.76 -1.82 23.13
C ARG A 14 -22.11 -3.19 23.29
N GLN A 15 -21.31 -3.60 22.34
CA GLN A 15 -20.46 -4.77 22.52
C GLN A 15 -19.39 -4.49 23.59
N LYS A 16 -19.11 -5.54 24.38
CA LYS A 16 -17.96 -5.53 25.29
C LYS A 16 -16.70 -5.38 24.45
N LEU A 17 -15.80 -4.52 24.89
CA LEU A 17 -14.43 -4.47 24.34
C LEU A 17 -13.54 -5.38 25.19
N ASP A 18 -12.56 -5.99 24.54
CA ASP A 18 -11.55 -6.78 25.22
C ASP A 18 -10.20 -6.61 24.48
N ASP A 19 -9.11 -7.00 25.12
CA ASP A 19 -7.78 -6.92 24.55
C ASP A 19 -7.63 -7.90 23.37
N GLU A 20 -7.29 -7.37 22.21
CA GLU A 20 -6.87 -8.13 21.04
C GLU A 20 -5.37 -7.99 20.83
N GLY A 21 -4.70 -9.14 20.68
CA GLY A 21 -3.25 -9.17 20.48
C GLY A 21 -2.44 -9.43 21.76
N PRO A 22 -1.12 -9.26 21.72
CA PRO A 22 -0.35 -8.88 20.53
C PRO A 22 -0.23 -10.01 19.49
N TYR A 23 -0.35 -9.68 18.22
CA TYR A 23 -0.17 -10.63 17.11
C TYR A 23 0.93 -10.19 16.17
N VAL A 24 1.50 -11.13 15.41
CA VAL A 24 2.33 -10.79 14.24
C VAL A 24 1.38 -10.34 13.12
N ASP A 25 1.62 -9.17 12.56
CA ASP A 25 0.83 -8.63 11.46
C ASP A 25 1.57 -8.71 10.12
N ILE A 26 1.02 -8.13 9.07
CA ILE A 26 1.44 -8.21 7.67
C ILE A 26 2.92 -7.86 7.45
N THR A 27 3.48 -6.98 8.27
CA THR A 27 4.90 -6.58 8.21
C THR A 27 5.86 -7.62 8.81
N GLY A 28 5.34 -8.68 9.42
CA GLY A 28 6.15 -9.66 10.14
C GLY A 28 6.63 -9.17 11.51
N THR A 29 6.16 -8.01 11.94
CA THR A 29 6.42 -7.44 13.27
C THR A 29 5.22 -7.63 14.17
N VAL A 30 5.46 -7.63 15.49
CA VAL A 30 4.39 -7.70 16.48
C VAL A 30 3.66 -6.36 16.51
N ASP A 31 2.33 -6.40 16.38
CA ASP A 31 1.45 -5.24 16.50
C ASP A 31 1.06 -4.98 17.97
N ASP A 32 0.53 -3.80 18.22
CA ASP A 32 0.09 -3.38 19.54
C ASP A 32 -1.18 -4.13 20.00
N ILE A 33 -1.38 -4.19 21.31
CA ILE A 33 -2.67 -4.62 21.89
C ILE A 33 -3.71 -3.54 21.62
N ARG A 34 -4.87 -3.95 21.12
CA ARG A 34 -6.00 -3.06 20.83
C ARG A 34 -7.23 -3.47 21.61
N GLN A 35 -8.09 -2.51 21.87
CA GLN A 35 -9.42 -2.76 22.41
C GLN A 35 -10.39 -2.99 21.27
N GLU A 36 -10.74 -4.25 21.02
CA GLU A 36 -11.63 -4.65 19.93
C GLU A 36 -12.95 -5.22 20.44
N GLN A 37 -13.92 -5.27 19.56
CA GLN A 37 -15.27 -5.72 19.90
C GLN A 37 -15.32 -7.24 20.03
N VAL A 38 -15.84 -7.73 21.16
CA VAL A 38 -16.06 -9.15 21.39
C VAL A 38 -17.31 -9.63 20.63
N ILE A 39 -17.16 -10.69 19.86
CA ILE A 39 -18.27 -11.36 19.17
C ILE A 39 -18.57 -12.66 19.93
N GLU A 40 -19.80 -12.76 20.45
CA GLU A 40 -20.28 -13.98 21.11
C GLU A 40 -21.15 -14.79 20.12
N TYR A 41 -20.88 -16.07 20.03
CA TYR A 41 -21.62 -16.99 19.15
C TYR A 41 -22.54 -17.90 19.98
N ASP A 42 -23.81 -17.88 19.68
CA ASP A 42 -24.78 -18.79 20.28
C ASP A 42 -24.63 -20.24 19.78
N SER A 43 -24.16 -20.40 18.54
CA SER A 43 -24.04 -21.72 17.92
C SER A 43 -23.00 -21.70 16.79
N ILE A 44 -22.29 -22.83 16.66
CA ILE A 44 -21.36 -23.08 15.55
C ILE A 44 -21.81 -24.33 14.81
N TYR A 45 -22.07 -24.21 13.51
CA TYR A 45 -22.45 -25.31 12.64
C TYR A 45 -21.29 -25.68 11.73
N HIS A 46 -20.94 -26.96 11.66
CA HIS A 46 -19.90 -27.49 10.80
C HIS A 46 -20.24 -28.91 10.31
N ARG A 47 -19.61 -29.33 9.21
CA ARG A 47 -19.67 -30.73 8.77
C ARG A 47 -18.86 -31.63 9.70
N ASN A 48 -19.06 -32.97 9.62
CA ASN A 48 -18.38 -33.91 10.51
C ASN A 48 -16.84 -33.87 10.47
N GLU A 49 -16.26 -33.52 9.36
CA GLU A 49 -14.82 -33.34 9.22
C GLU A 49 -14.57 -31.92 8.68
N PRO A 50 -14.59 -30.92 9.56
CA PRO A 50 -14.46 -29.52 9.14
C PRO A 50 -13.06 -29.22 8.62
N ILE A 51 -12.99 -28.42 7.57
CA ILE A 51 -11.74 -27.78 7.10
C ILE A 51 -11.74 -26.37 7.66
N PHE A 52 -10.71 -26.05 8.40
CA PHE A 52 -10.48 -24.69 8.89
C PHE A 52 -9.41 -24.00 8.04
N HIS A 53 -9.74 -22.86 7.48
CA HIS A 53 -8.77 -22.04 6.76
C HIS A 53 -8.02 -21.16 7.76
N ALA A 54 -6.76 -21.46 7.99
CA ALA A 54 -5.86 -20.66 8.83
C ALA A 54 -4.96 -19.80 7.95
N LEU A 55 -5.01 -18.48 8.13
CA LEU A 55 -4.11 -17.54 7.48
C LEU A 55 -2.84 -17.40 8.34
N ILE A 56 -1.68 -17.62 7.71
CA ILE A 56 -0.38 -17.42 8.40
C ILE A 56 -0.05 -15.92 8.36
N PRO A 57 0.09 -15.25 9.51
CA PRO A 57 0.49 -13.84 9.56
C PRO A 57 1.80 -13.61 8.81
N ALA A 58 1.90 -12.47 8.12
CA ALA A 58 3.04 -12.09 7.27
C ALA A 58 3.40 -13.08 6.15
N GLY A 59 2.57 -14.10 5.90
CA GLY A 59 2.72 -14.97 4.74
C GLY A 59 2.32 -14.28 3.43
N VAL A 60 2.75 -14.84 2.30
CA VAL A 60 2.44 -14.32 0.97
C VAL A 60 0.93 -14.18 0.74
N GLU A 61 0.13 -15.15 1.23
CA GLU A 61 -1.33 -15.09 1.15
C GLU A 61 -1.89 -13.88 1.90
N HIS A 62 -1.41 -13.61 3.11
CA HIS A 62 -1.83 -12.46 3.92
C HIS A 62 -1.51 -11.15 3.19
N MET A 63 -0.27 -10.98 2.70
CA MET A 63 0.14 -9.79 1.94
C MET A 63 -0.69 -9.62 0.68
N THR A 64 -0.96 -10.70 -0.06
CA THR A 64 -1.76 -10.68 -1.29
C THR A 64 -3.21 -10.24 -1.00
N LEU A 65 -3.84 -10.84 0.01
CA LEU A 65 -5.24 -10.51 0.37
C LEU A 65 -5.39 -9.06 0.84
N MET A 66 -4.41 -8.52 1.54
CA MET A 66 -4.41 -7.13 1.99
C MET A 66 -4.11 -6.15 0.87
N GLY A 67 -3.11 -6.45 0.03
CA GLY A 67 -2.63 -5.57 -1.02
C GLY A 67 -3.49 -5.56 -2.28
N MET A 68 -4.02 -6.72 -2.70
CA MET A 68 -4.79 -6.87 -3.93
C MET A 68 -5.92 -5.83 -4.12
N PRO A 69 -6.75 -5.53 -3.12
CA PRO A 69 -7.81 -4.53 -3.28
C PRO A 69 -7.28 -3.07 -3.27
N ARG A 70 -6.02 -2.84 -2.92
CA ARG A 70 -5.43 -1.49 -2.84
C ARG A 70 -4.86 -1.01 -4.17
N ALA A 71 -4.27 -1.89 -4.96
CA ALA A 71 -3.71 -1.52 -6.26
C ALA A 71 -4.74 -0.84 -7.18
N PRO A 72 -5.97 -1.37 -7.38
CA PRO A 72 -7.01 -0.69 -8.13
C PRO A 72 -7.41 0.68 -7.55
N THR A 73 -7.45 0.82 -6.22
CA THR A 73 -7.79 2.09 -5.57
C THR A 73 -6.74 3.16 -5.87
N ILE A 74 -5.45 2.80 -5.74
CA ILE A 74 -4.34 3.69 -6.09
C ILE A 74 -4.37 4.03 -7.58
N LYS A 75 -4.54 3.02 -8.45
CA LYS A 75 -4.63 3.22 -9.89
C LYS A 75 -5.75 4.19 -10.27
N THR A 76 -6.91 4.08 -9.65
CA THR A 76 -8.04 4.98 -9.88
C THR A 76 -7.66 6.41 -9.50
N ALA A 77 -7.10 6.62 -8.29
CA ALA A 77 -6.70 7.95 -7.83
C ALA A 77 -5.64 8.60 -8.74
N VAL A 78 -4.63 7.83 -9.14
CA VAL A 78 -3.59 8.32 -10.06
C VAL A 78 -4.16 8.63 -11.44
N SER A 79 -5.09 7.80 -11.94
CA SER A 79 -5.71 7.99 -13.26
C SER A 79 -6.59 9.24 -13.36
N GLU A 80 -6.94 9.86 -12.25
CA GLU A 80 -7.64 11.16 -12.24
C GLU A 80 -6.72 12.33 -12.59
N VAL A 81 -5.40 12.17 -12.48
CA VAL A 81 -4.42 13.25 -12.65
C VAL A 81 -3.39 13.00 -13.76
N VAL A 82 -3.12 11.73 -14.10
CA VAL A 82 -2.18 11.32 -15.15
C VAL A 82 -2.57 9.94 -15.70
N THR A 83 -2.13 9.60 -16.92
CA THR A 83 -2.35 8.27 -17.47
C THR A 83 -1.56 7.22 -16.68
N CYS A 84 -2.25 6.45 -15.84
CA CYS A 84 -1.69 5.37 -15.03
C CYS A 84 -1.91 4.01 -15.72
N THR A 85 -0.84 3.33 -16.07
CA THR A 85 -0.89 2.04 -16.76
C THR A 85 -0.91 0.86 -15.81
N ASP A 86 -0.11 0.92 -14.74
CA ASP A 86 -0.05 -0.16 -13.75
C ASP A 86 0.31 0.33 -12.35
N VAL A 87 -0.03 -0.48 -11.33
CA VAL A 87 0.29 -0.26 -9.92
C VAL A 87 0.59 -1.60 -9.24
N TYR A 88 1.73 -1.67 -8.58
CA TYR A 88 2.14 -2.83 -7.80
C TYR A 88 2.50 -2.44 -6.37
N LEU A 89 1.90 -3.12 -5.39
CA LEU A 89 2.33 -3.00 -3.99
C LEU A 89 3.47 -3.99 -3.77
N THR A 90 4.62 -3.47 -3.34
CA THR A 90 5.86 -4.24 -3.31
C THR A 90 5.87 -5.27 -2.19
N ASP A 91 6.49 -6.42 -2.44
CA ASP A 91 6.66 -7.48 -1.43
C ASP A 91 7.49 -6.98 -0.24
N GLY A 92 8.55 -6.20 -0.49
CA GLY A 92 9.37 -5.59 0.57
C GLY A 92 8.60 -4.57 1.42
N GLY A 93 7.55 -3.96 0.86
CA GLY A 93 6.59 -3.13 1.57
C GLY A 93 5.44 -3.92 2.18
N SER A 94 5.53 -5.25 2.22
CA SER A 94 4.54 -6.18 2.76
C SER A 94 3.17 -6.07 2.07
N GLY A 95 3.15 -5.70 0.78
CA GLY A 95 1.92 -5.44 0.04
C GLY A 95 1.08 -4.27 0.58
N TRP A 96 1.66 -3.39 1.40
CA TRP A 96 0.92 -2.36 2.12
C TRP A 96 1.59 -1.00 2.19
N LEU A 97 2.88 -0.95 2.57
CA LEU A 97 3.58 0.29 2.89
C LEU A 97 4.29 0.93 1.71
N SER A 98 4.49 0.20 0.61
CA SER A 98 5.21 0.68 -0.57
C SER A 98 4.54 0.25 -1.85
N SER A 99 4.53 1.13 -2.85
CA SER A 99 4.06 0.83 -4.20
C SER A 99 4.99 1.37 -5.27
N VAL A 100 4.97 0.69 -6.42
CA VAL A 100 5.50 1.19 -7.70
C VAL A 100 4.31 1.52 -8.60
N VAL A 101 4.31 2.72 -9.18
CA VAL A 101 3.26 3.25 -10.03
C VAL A 101 3.83 3.53 -11.41
N GLN A 102 3.27 2.93 -12.43
CA GLN A 102 3.69 3.12 -13.81
C GLN A 102 2.76 4.14 -14.49
N ILE A 103 3.36 5.17 -15.09
CA ILE A 103 2.62 6.24 -15.77
C ILE A 103 3.14 6.50 -17.18
N ILE A 104 2.35 7.23 -17.95
CA ILE A 104 2.76 7.89 -19.19
C ILE A 104 2.78 9.39 -18.91
N PRO A 105 3.95 9.99 -18.57
CA PRO A 105 4.02 11.41 -18.33
C PRO A 105 3.90 12.18 -19.65
N GLU A 106 3.01 13.18 -19.71
CA GLU A 106 2.81 14.06 -20.86
C GLU A 106 3.41 15.45 -20.60
N ASN A 107 3.44 15.87 -19.32
CA ASN A 107 3.94 17.17 -18.92
C ASN A 107 4.95 17.05 -17.77
N SER A 108 5.85 17.98 -17.65
CA SER A 108 6.70 18.11 -16.47
C SER A 108 5.85 18.24 -15.20
N GLY A 109 6.21 17.49 -14.16
CA GLY A 109 5.48 17.43 -12.89
C GLY A 109 4.32 16.42 -12.84
N ASP A 110 4.05 15.67 -13.90
CA ASP A 110 3.05 14.60 -13.88
C ASP A 110 3.40 13.51 -12.87
N SER A 111 4.68 13.18 -12.76
CA SER A 111 5.20 12.23 -11.75
C SER A 111 4.91 12.68 -10.32
N MET A 112 5.12 13.95 -10.00
CA MET A 112 4.82 14.48 -8.66
C MET A 112 3.33 14.46 -8.36
N ARG A 113 2.47 14.77 -9.33
CA ARG A 113 1.01 14.63 -9.18
C ARG A 113 0.60 13.18 -8.97
N ALA A 114 1.23 12.25 -9.69
CA ALA A 114 1.01 10.82 -9.52
C ALA A 114 1.39 10.35 -8.12
N ILE A 115 2.52 10.81 -7.58
CA ILE A 115 2.97 10.51 -6.22
C ILE A 115 1.94 10.97 -5.19
N GLU A 116 1.50 12.23 -5.25
CA GLU A 116 0.51 12.77 -4.32
C GLU A 116 -0.82 12.00 -4.40
N ALA A 117 -1.31 11.76 -5.61
CA ALA A 117 -2.55 11.00 -5.84
C ALA A 117 -2.44 9.55 -5.32
N ALA A 118 -1.30 8.88 -5.51
CA ALA A 118 -1.07 7.54 -5.01
C ALA A 118 -1.06 7.48 -3.48
N LEU A 119 -0.39 8.42 -2.82
CA LEU A 119 -0.38 8.54 -1.35
C LEU A 119 -1.78 8.85 -0.80
N ASP A 120 -2.59 9.58 -1.54
CA ASP A 120 -3.99 9.84 -1.19
C ASP A 120 -4.89 8.63 -1.43
N GLY A 121 -4.65 7.87 -2.48
CA GLY A 121 -5.38 6.64 -2.81
C GLY A 121 -5.22 5.53 -1.77
N HIS A 122 -4.10 5.52 -1.04
CA HIS A 122 -3.86 4.60 0.05
C HIS A 122 -3.12 5.27 1.23
N LYS A 123 -3.89 5.76 2.19
CA LYS A 123 -3.38 6.58 3.32
C LYS A 123 -2.35 5.87 4.21
N SER A 124 -2.33 4.54 4.25
CA SER A 124 -1.34 3.76 5.00
C SER A 124 0.01 3.65 4.30
N MET A 125 0.09 4.01 3.02
CA MET A 125 1.32 3.92 2.26
C MET A 125 2.38 4.90 2.78
N LYS A 126 3.62 4.44 2.82
CA LYS A 126 4.79 5.19 3.27
C LYS A 126 5.70 5.61 2.14
N GLN A 127 5.79 4.78 1.08
CA GLN A 127 6.64 5.02 -0.07
C GLN A 127 5.88 4.82 -1.38
N VAL A 128 6.11 5.72 -2.34
CA VAL A 128 5.67 5.59 -3.73
C VAL A 128 6.87 5.81 -4.64
N ILE A 129 7.07 4.90 -5.59
CA ILE A 129 8.04 5.06 -6.68
C ILE A 129 7.26 5.16 -7.98
N VAL A 130 7.48 6.22 -8.73
CA VAL A 130 6.85 6.41 -10.04
C VAL A 130 7.86 6.11 -11.14
N VAL A 131 7.44 5.32 -12.14
CA VAL A 131 8.28 4.86 -13.25
C VAL A 131 7.57 5.01 -14.59
N ASP A 132 8.34 5.00 -15.67
CA ASP A 132 7.83 4.94 -17.04
C ASP A 132 7.36 3.52 -17.44
N THR A 133 6.68 3.42 -18.58
CA THR A 133 6.11 2.17 -19.12
C THR A 133 7.13 1.12 -19.57
N ASP A 134 8.39 1.46 -19.70
CA ASP A 134 9.49 0.53 -20.03
C ASP A 134 10.01 -0.24 -18.80
N ILE A 135 9.53 0.11 -17.60
CA ILE A 135 9.88 -0.53 -16.33
C ILE A 135 8.75 -1.45 -15.88
N ASP A 136 8.99 -2.74 -15.79
CA ASP A 136 8.07 -3.70 -15.18
C ASP A 136 7.99 -3.45 -13.67
N VAL A 137 6.83 -3.01 -13.20
CA VAL A 137 6.57 -2.66 -11.78
C VAL A 137 6.71 -3.84 -10.83
N THR A 138 6.56 -5.06 -11.31
CA THR A 138 6.69 -6.30 -10.51
C THR A 138 8.12 -6.78 -10.39
N ASN A 139 9.03 -6.25 -11.22
CA ASN A 139 10.44 -6.63 -11.23
C ASN A 139 11.26 -5.63 -10.40
N SER A 140 11.52 -5.98 -9.14
CA SER A 140 12.26 -5.12 -8.21
C SER A 140 13.65 -4.72 -8.72
N THR A 141 14.34 -5.59 -9.47
CA THR A 141 15.65 -5.28 -10.06
C THR A 141 15.53 -4.21 -11.14
N ARG A 142 14.45 -4.23 -11.95
CA ARG A 142 14.22 -3.20 -12.97
C ARG A 142 13.82 -1.86 -12.34
N VAL A 143 13.04 -1.90 -11.26
CA VAL A 143 12.69 -0.71 -10.48
C VAL A 143 13.94 -0.10 -9.83
N GLU A 144 14.78 -0.91 -9.21
CA GLU A 144 16.06 -0.44 -8.64
C GLU A 144 16.99 0.13 -9.71
N TRP A 145 17.04 -0.50 -10.88
CA TRP A 145 17.80 0.03 -12.01
C TRP A 145 17.28 1.41 -12.44
N ALA A 146 15.98 1.61 -12.53
CA ALA A 146 15.40 2.91 -12.85
C ALA A 146 15.77 3.98 -11.79
N LEU A 147 15.72 3.61 -10.51
CA LEU A 147 16.16 4.47 -9.41
C LEU A 147 17.63 4.89 -9.58
N MET A 148 18.50 3.96 -9.94
CA MET A 148 19.95 4.25 -10.05
C MET A 148 20.31 5.03 -11.30
N THR A 149 19.48 5.01 -12.33
CA THR A 149 19.80 5.62 -13.64
C THR A 149 19.01 6.89 -13.96
N ARG A 150 17.88 7.13 -13.28
CA ARG A 150 16.94 8.24 -13.60
C ARG A 150 16.71 9.20 -12.45
N TRP A 151 16.76 8.73 -11.21
CA TRP A 151 16.43 9.53 -10.03
C TRP A 151 17.59 10.40 -9.57
N GLN A 152 17.34 11.70 -9.34
CA GLN A 152 18.23 12.62 -8.65
C GLN A 152 17.61 13.01 -7.30
N PRO A 153 18.17 12.57 -6.17
CA PRO A 153 17.55 12.69 -4.85
C PRO A 153 17.14 14.11 -4.45
N ASP A 154 17.90 15.10 -4.88
CA ASP A 154 17.66 16.51 -4.53
C ASP A 154 16.54 17.18 -5.35
N LYS A 155 16.09 16.54 -6.43
CA LYS A 155 15.11 17.10 -7.37
C LYS A 155 13.84 16.26 -7.47
N ASP A 156 14.03 14.94 -7.48
CA ASP A 156 13.03 13.98 -7.88
C ASP A 156 12.44 13.25 -6.65
N THR A 157 12.55 13.87 -5.45
CA THR A 157 12.04 13.33 -4.20
C THR A 157 11.04 14.29 -3.55
N LEU A 158 9.86 13.76 -3.21
CA LEU A 158 8.89 14.42 -2.35
C LEU A 158 8.95 13.79 -0.95
N ILE A 159 9.19 14.60 0.07
CA ILE A 159 9.12 14.18 1.47
C ILE A 159 7.97 14.93 2.14
N LEU A 160 7.02 14.20 2.69
CA LEU A 160 5.88 14.73 3.45
C LEU A 160 6.06 14.36 4.92
N SER A 161 6.38 15.33 5.75
CA SER A 161 6.47 15.16 7.21
C SER A 161 5.09 15.21 7.87
N ASP A 162 5.00 14.69 9.09
CA ASP A 162 3.83 14.80 9.96
C ASP A 162 2.54 14.23 9.35
N GLN A 163 2.67 13.18 8.53
CA GLN A 163 1.55 12.49 7.92
C GLN A 163 0.98 11.43 8.86
N LYS A 164 -0.30 11.10 8.69
CA LYS A 164 -0.88 9.94 9.37
C LYS A 164 -0.18 8.67 8.90
N GLY A 165 0.45 7.97 9.85
CA GLY A 165 1.10 6.68 9.62
C GLY A 165 0.13 5.51 9.64
N SER A 166 0.57 4.38 9.06
CA SER A 166 -0.09 3.09 9.27
C SER A 166 0.16 2.59 10.68
N SER A 167 -0.84 1.99 11.31
CA SER A 167 -0.64 1.28 12.58
C SER A 167 0.34 0.11 12.45
N LEU A 168 0.48 -0.42 11.22
CA LEU A 168 1.37 -1.53 10.89
C LEU A 168 2.81 -1.10 10.56
N ASP A 169 3.11 0.20 10.60
CA ASP A 169 4.47 0.73 10.45
C ASP A 169 5.13 0.82 11.84
N PRO A 170 6.05 -0.10 12.20
CA PRO A 170 6.69 -0.08 13.51
C PRO A 170 7.62 1.13 13.73
N SER A 171 7.95 1.85 12.67
CA SER A 171 8.81 3.04 12.74
C SER A 171 8.04 4.36 12.88
N ARG A 172 6.70 4.32 12.90
CA ARG A 172 5.89 5.52 13.15
C ARG A 172 6.15 6.08 14.55
N SER A 173 5.94 7.36 14.70
CA SER A 173 6.02 8.02 16.03
C SER A 173 4.90 7.53 16.95
N PRO A 174 5.08 7.62 18.29
CA PRO A 174 4.06 7.20 19.25
C PRO A 174 2.71 7.91 19.13
N ASP A 175 2.69 9.12 18.57
CA ASP A 175 1.48 9.89 18.28
C ASP A 175 0.76 9.45 17.01
N GLY A 176 1.29 8.42 16.32
CA GLY A 176 0.73 7.86 15.09
C GLY A 176 1.15 8.61 13.81
N THR A 177 2.08 9.56 13.91
CA THR A 177 2.61 10.27 12.74
C THR A 177 3.80 9.55 12.11
N THR A 178 4.03 9.80 10.82
CA THR A 178 5.17 9.29 10.05
C THR A 178 5.56 10.30 8.98
N SER A 179 6.75 10.16 8.41
CA SER A 179 7.09 10.81 7.16
C SER A 179 6.84 9.85 6.00
N LYS A 180 6.38 10.41 4.86
CA LYS A 180 6.17 9.67 3.62
C LYS A 180 7.13 10.15 2.56
N ILE A 181 7.50 9.25 1.65
CA ILE A 181 8.39 9.56 0.55
C ILE A 181 7.75 9.18 -0.79
N GLY A 182 7.86 10.08 -1.74
CA GLY A 182 7.62 9.84 -3.15
C GLY A 182 8.91 10.00 -3.93
N ILE A 183 9.17 9.12 -4.87
CA ILE A 183 10.37 9.11 -5.71
C ILE A 183 9.93 9.08 -7.15
N ASP A 184 10.41 10.07 -7.92
CA ASP A 184 10.26 10.11 -9.37
C ASP A 184 11.46 9.45 -10.03
N ALA A 185 11.23 8.31 -10.66
CA ALA A 185 12.20 7.60 -11.49
C ALA A 185 11.72 7.52 -12.95
N THR A 186 10.97 8.54 -13.40
CA THR A 186 10.59 8.72 -14.80
C THR A 186 11.64 9.54 -15.57
N ILE A 187 11.48 9.60 -16.86
CA ILE A 187 12.24 10.50 -17.73
C ILE A 187 11.29 11.63 -18.12
N ASP A 188 11.67 12.87 -17.84
CA ASP A 188 10.86 14.04 -18.17
C ASP A 188 10.44 14.06 -19.65
N PRO A 189 9.18 14.44 -19.97
CA PRO A 189 8.73 14.59 -21.35
C PRO A 189 9.60 15.57 -22.13
N GLY A 190 10.03 15.17 -23.32
CA GLY A 190 10.88 15.98 -24.19
C GLY A 190 12.39 15.81 -23.97
N VAL A 191 12.81 15.05 -22.97
CA VAL A 191 14.20 14.64 -22.79
C VAL A 191 14.53 13.48 -23.73
N ASP A 192 15.74 13.50 -24.32
CA ASP A 192 16.24 12.36 -25.10
C ASP A 192 16.33 11.12 -24.22
N ARG A 193 15.62 10.07 -24.57
CA ARG A 193 15.55 8.82 -23.80
C ARG A 193 16.74 7.89 -24.03
N SER A 194 17.48 8.09 -25.12
CA SER A 194 18.56 7.17 -25.52
C SER A 194 19.63 6.89 -24.46
N PRO A 195 20.01 7.86 -23.59
CA PRO A 195 20.95 7.59 -22.49
C PRO A 195 20.39 6.70 -21.38
N PHE A 196 19.05 6.57 -21.31
CA PHE A 196 18.34 5.84 -20.26
C PHE A 196 17.78 4.49 -20.72
N GLU A 197 18.05 4.10 -21.96
CA GLU A 197 17.59 2.81 -22.50
C GLU A 197 18.55 1.69 -22.07
N SER A 198 17.96 0.59 -21.57
CA SER A 198 18.73 -0.62 -21.30
C SER A 198 19.02 -1.35 -22.61
N VAL A 199 20.28 -1.68 -22.83
CA VAL A 199 20.74 -2.50 -23.98
C VAL A 199 20.80 -3.99 -23.67
N LEU A 200 20.36 -4.42 -22.47
CA LEU A 200 20.37 -5.79 -21.98
C LEU A 200 18.95 -6.32 -21.80
#